data_4973ed62e875e1904f9be46eae0c9cdd
#
_entry.id   4973ed62e875e1904f9be46eae0c9cdd
#
_cell.length_a   1.000
_cell.length_b   1.000
_cell.length_c   1.000
_cell.angle_alpha   90.00
_cell.angle_beta   90.00
_cell.angle_gamma   90.00
#
_symmetry.space_group_name_H-M   'P 1'
#
loop_
_entity.id
_entity.type
_entity.pdbx_description
1 polymer ?
#
loop_
_entity_poly.entity_id
_entity_poly.type
_entity_poly.pdbx_seq_one_letter_code
_entity_poly.pdbx_strand_id
1 'polypeptide(L)'
;MLVSMLMLAALTGCGGSEKKEAGKEGGKTVITFWHVYTKNFGAPVIKQMVDDFNKSQDKILVKEVYNPDMYPGLMKNLQADVASGKSPSIAMIGYNYLKYFDQNFKYVSPLDLEKNADKDKDFVEKNFLPNVLSLAKVGDKQVGLPFSISAPILYYNPDLFKAAGLDPNKPPRTWAEVREYAKAIHDRTGSYGFYMQEYQDNWATQGLLTSNGAEILSKDNKAVFASPEAVEAYQLYADMVLKDKSGLHIAADEGIASFYSGKVGMLLGSSAKIGTVTKSSRFSVMACTFPAFGTKKVQIPSGGNFLAITAQNKEEQKAAWEFIKFIMQPKYLAQWTINTGYMPPRQDVVDDASIKEAIGRTPALKVAFEELPMLSPWVAFPGDVGVKAEKMLADARDQILSGQDPMTVLKKAQDSLNELLK
;
A
#
# COMPACT_ATOMS: atom_id res chain seq x y z
N MET A 1 44.65 -33.20 52.22
CA MET A 1 43.40 -33.98 52.37
C MET A 1 42.26 -33.00 52.47
N LEU A 2 41.59 -32.70 51.38
CA LEU A 2 40.36 -31.95 51.37
C LEU A 2 39.39 -32.69 50.44
N VAL A 3 38.30 -33.18 51.03
CA VAL A 3 37.23 -33.91 50.37
C VAL A 3 36.24 -32.90 49.80
N SER A 4 36.10 -32.85 48.48
CA SER A 4 35.07 -32.07 47.82
C SER A 4 33.82 -32.90 47.64
N MET A 5 32.75 -32.45 48.27
CA MET A 5 31.42 -33.04 48.20
C MET A 5 30.64 -32.46 47.02
N LEU A 6 30.42 -33.28 45.96
CA LEU A 6 29.54 -32.93 44.83
C LEU A 6 28.09 -33.08 45.27
N MET A 7 27.34 -31.98 45.28
CA MET A 7 25.86 -32.00 45.31
C MET A 7 25.30 -32.12 43.91
N LEU A 8 24.68 -33.22 43.58
CA LEU A 8 23.84 -33.43 42.40
C LEU A 8 22.49 -32.75 42.65
N ALA A 9 22.20 -31.62 41.98
CA ALA A 9 20.87 -31.03 41.96
C ALA A 9 20.07 -31.70 40.81
N ALA A 10 19.06 -32.47 41.13
CA ALA A 10 18.10 -33.01 40.19
C ALA A 10 17.20 -31.88 39.65
N LEU A 11 17.34 -31.56 38.39
CA LEU A 11 16.44 -30.66 37.65
C LEU A 11 15.21 -31.48 37.19
N THR A 12 14.14 -31.44 37.97
CA THR A 12 12.81 -31.84 37.49
C THR A 12 12.27 -30.73 36.58
N GLY A 13 12.39 -30.93 35.28
CA GLY A 13 11.80 -30.05 34.27
C GLY A 13 10.28 -30.31 34.21
N CYS A 14 9.48 -29.45 34.85
CA CYS A 14 8.08 -29.30 34.52
C CYS A 14 7.97 -28.40 33.28
N GLY A 15 7.62 -28.98 32.14
CA GLY A 15 7.24 -28.26 30.95
C GLY A 15 5.90 -27.54 31.11
N GLY A 16 5.89 -26.43 31.80
CA GLY A 16 4.78 -25.48 31.78
C GLY A 16 5.06 -24.46 30.65
N SER A 17 4.15 -24.33 29.69
CA SER A 17 4.17 -23.20 28.77
C SER A 17 4.05 -21.92 29.58
N GLU A 18 5.16 -21.22 29.77
CA GLU A 18 5.15 -19.88 30.38
C GLU A 18 4.27 -18.97 29.52
N LYS A 19 3.12 -18.57 30.07
CA LYS A 19 2.32 -17.50 29.52
C LYS A 19 3.17 -16.24 29.67
N LYS A 20 3.70 -15.71 28.55
CA LYS A 20 4.32 -14.37 28.55
C LYS A 20 3.32 -13.38 29.13
N GLU A 21 3.65 -12.78 30.26
CA GLU A 21 2.85 -11.69 30.84
C GLU A 21 3.03 -10.42 30.00
N ALA A 22 1.97 -9.59 29.95
CA ALA A 22 2.02 -8.29 29.32
C ALA A 22 3.04 -7.37 30.03
N GLY A 23 3.84 -6.64 29.28
CA GLY A 23 4.71 -5.60 29.86
C GLY A 23 3.87 -4.56 30.57
N LYS A 24 4.27 -4.14 31.79
CA LYS A 24 3.58 -3.11 32.56
C LYS A 24 4.51 -1.93 32.89
N GLU A 25 3.98 -0.72 32.78
CA GLU A 25 4.68 0.52 33.15
C GLU A 25 3.69 1.45 33.86
N GLY A 26 4.02 1.84 35.09
CA GLY A 26 3.11 2.65 35.91
C GLY A 26 1.73 2.02 36.14
N GLY A 27 1.64 0.69 36.18
CA GLY A 27 0.37 -0.03 36.32
C GLY A 27 -0.42 -0.19 35.01
N LYS A 28 0.01 0.41 33.90
CA LYS A 28 -0.64 0.32 32.59
C LYS A 28 -0.09 -0.86 31.78
N THR A 29 -0.95 -1.51 30.99
CA THR A 29 -0.53 -2.47 29.99
C THR A 29 0.17 -1.74 28.84
N VAL A 30 1.43 -2.08 28.58
CA VAL A 30 2.22 -1.46 27.50
C VAL A 30 2.04 -2.25 26.23
N ILE A 31 1.70 -1.54 25.14
CA ILE A 31 1.67 -2.10 23.78
C ILE A 31 2.56 -1.27 22.86
N THR A 32 3.12 -1.92 21.83
CA THR A 32 3.94 -1.26 20.82
C THR A 32 3.19 -1.20 19.48
N PHE A 33 3.27 -0.06 18.83
CA PHE A 33 2.67 0.20 17.52
C PHE A 33 3.75 0.52 16.49
N TRP A 34 4.01 -0.41 15.58
CA TRP A 34 5.02 -0.26 14.54
C TRP A 34 4.45 0.36 13.28
N HIS A 35 5.07 1.44 12.80
CA HIS A 35 4.67 2.15 11.59
C HIS A 35 5.87 2.50 10.70
N VAL A 36 5.59 2.92 9.46
CA VAL A 36 6.59 3.20 8.41
C VAL A 36 6.66 4.68 8.02
N TYR A 37 5.92 5.54 8.70
CA TYR A 37 5.74 6.94 8.28
C TYR A 37 6.83 7.84 8.86
N THR A 38 7.36 8.73 8.00
CA THR A 38 8.43 9.66 8.36
C THR A 38 7.87 10.94 9.01
N LYS A 39 8.76 11.74 9.63
CA LYS A 39 8.42 13.04 10.22
C LYS A 39 7.79 14.01 9.19
N ASN A 40 8.17 13.89 7.93
CA ASN A 40 7.67 14.74 6.85
C ASN A 40 6.41 14.17 6.17
N PHE A 41 6.00 12.95 6.52
CA PHE A 41 4.86 12.30 5.93
C PHE A 41 4.21 11.31 6.92
N GLY A 42 3.06 11.68 7.48
CA GLY A 42 2.19 10.83 8.28
C GLY A 42 2.57 10.68 9.76
N ALA A 43 3.86 10.62 10.16
CA ALA A 43 4.24 10.42 11.56
C ALA A 43 3.66 11.45 12.54
N PRO A 44 3.53 12.75 12.22
CA PRO A 44 2.89 13.69 13.15
C PRO A 44 1.44 13.33 13.49
N VAL A 45 0.69 12.79 12.51
CA VAL A 45 -0.70 12.34 12.73
C VAL A 45 -0.74 11.05 13.54
N ILE A 46 0.17 10.10 13.28
CA ILE A 46 0.30 8.88 14.09
C ILE A 46 0.62 9.25 15.55
N LYS A 47 1.59 10.15 15.74
CA LYS A 47 1.93 10.63 17.09
C LYS A 47 0.73 11.27 17.79
N GLN A 48 -0.04 12.09 17.09
CA GLN A 48 -1.26 12.72 17.64
C GLN A 48 -2.28 11.64 18.06
N MET A 49 -2.52 10.62 17.24
CA MET A 49 -3.41 9.51 17.57
C MET A 49 -2.97 8.77 18.84
N VAL A 50 -1.66 8.49 18.95
CA VAL A 50 -1.08 7.80 20.12
C VAL A 50 -1.16 8.68 21.37
N ASP A 51 -0.79 9.96 21.29
CA ASP A 51 -0.86 10.91 22.39
C ASP A 51 -2.30 11.09 22.90
N ASP A 52 -3.27 11.22 21.99
CA ASP A 52 -4.68 11.38 22.33
C ASP A 52 -5.23 10.13 23.00
N PHE A 53 -4.89 8.93 22.50
CA PHE A 53 -5.26 7.67 23.13
C PHE A 53 -4.69 7.56 24.54
N ASN A 54 -3.39 7.80 24.69
CA ASN A 54 -2.71 7.70 25.98
C ASN A 54 -3.25 8.70 27.03
N LYS A 55 -3.77 9.84 26.59
CA LYS A 55 -4.41 10.85 27.46
C LYS A 55 -5.87 10.51 27.78
N SER A 56 -6.57 9.76 26.92
CA SER A 56 -8.00 9.50 27.07
C SER A 56 -8.35 8.44 28.11
N GLN A 57 -7.35 7.68 28.59
CA GLN A 57 -7.53 6.57 29.53
C GLN A 57 -6.23 6.30 30.31
N ASP A 58 -6.31 5.51 31.40
CA ASP A 58 -5.22 5.24 32.35
C ASP A 58 -4.78 3.76 32.44
N LYS A 59 -5.32 2.88 31.59
CA LYS A 59 -5.11 1.43 31.65
C LYS A 59 -4.08 0.91 30.64
N ILE A 60 -3.89 1.62 29.54
CA ILE A 60 -3.04 1.20 28.41
C ILE A 60 -2.04 2.31 28.09
N LEU A 61 -0.82 1.92 27.79
CA LEU A 61 0.22 2.82 27.27
C LEU A 61 0.67 2.33 25.91
N VAL A 62 0.39 3.11 24.86
CA VAL A 62 0.86 2.84 23.50
C VAL A 62 2.20 3.53 23.28
N LYS A 63 3.20 2.79 22.80
CA LYS A 63 4.49 3.30 22.34
C LYS A 63 4.60 3.10 20.83
N GLU A 64 4.69 4.20 20.08
CA GLU A 64 4.94 4.13 18.64
C GLU A 64 6.40 3.81 18.34
N VAL A 65 6.64 3.04 17.27
CA VAL A 65 7.98 2.67 16.79
C VAL A 65 8.05 2.88 15.28
N TYR A 66 8.86 3.83 14.87
CA TYR A 66 9.12 4.05 13.44
C TYR A 66 10.08 3.00 12.90
N ASN A 67 9.71 2.41 11.75
CA ASN A 67 10.56 1.49 11.00
C ASN A 67 10.98 2.15 9.67
N PRO A 68 12.30 2.35 9.44
CA PRO A 68 12.79 2.92 8.20
C PRO A 68 12.60 1.97 7.02
N ASP A 69 12.84 2.46 5.79
CA ASP A 69 12.76 1.74 4.53
C ASP A 69 11.36 1.17 4.21
N MET A 70 10.32 1.86 4.67
CA MET A 70 8.93 1.51 4.41
C MET A 70 8.60 0.04 4.79
N TYR A 71 7.70 -0.62 4.06
CA TYR A 71 7.26 -1.99 4.36
C TYR A 71 8.38 -3.04 4.28
N PRO A 72 9.34 -2.99 3.33
CA PRO A 72 10.48 -3.92 3.34
C PRO A 72 11.29 -3.85 4.63
N GLY A 73 11.58 -2.65 5.11
CA GLY A 73 12.31 -2.45 6.36
C GLY A 73 11.55 -2.95 7.57
N LEU A 74 10.25 -2.63 7.67
CA LEU A 74 9.39 -3.13 8.74
C LEU A 74 9.33 -4.66 8.75
N MET A 75 9.14 -5.30 7.58
CA MET A 75 9.09 -6.75 7.47
C MET A 75 10.40 -7.42 7.89
N LYS A 76 11.56 -6.85 7.51
CA LYS A 76 12.87 -7.32 7.94
C LYS A 76 13.03 -7.25 9.46
N ASN A 77 12.64 -6.14 10.07
CA ASN A 77 12.69 -5.96 11.51
C ASN A 77 11.73 -6.92 12.23
N LEU A 78 10.52 -7.11 11.69
CA LEU A 78 9.53 -8.03 12.23
C LEU A 78 10.03 -9.48 12.24
N GLN A 79 10.67 -9.94 11.16
CA GLN A 79 11.31 -11.25 11.09
C GLN A 79 12.37 -11.43 12.19
N ALA A 80 13.25 -10.44 12.36
CA ALA A 80 14.32 -10.50 13.36
C ALA A 80 13.77 -10.54 14.78
N ASP A 81 12.77 -9.71 15.09
CA ASP A 81 12.18 -9.64 16.43
C ASP A 81 11.38 -10.89 16.78
N VAL A 82 10.58 -11.41 15.83
CA VAL A 82 9.84 -12.66 16.03
C VAL A 82 10.77 -13.84 16.25
N ALA A 83 11.88 -13.93 15.50
CA ALA A 83 12.91 -14.96 15.70
C ALA A 83 13.56 -14.88 17.10
N SER A 84 13.66 -13.67 17.68
CA SER A 84 14.16 -13.47 19.05
C SER A 84 13.08 -13.62 20.15
N GLY A 85 11.87 -14.04 19.77
CA GLY A 85 10.74 -14.19 20.67
C GLY A 85 10.10 -12.87 21.10
N LYS A 86 10.40 -11.79 20.41
CA LYS A 86 9.77 -10.47 20.58
C LYS A 86 8.83 -10.23 19.39
N SER A 87 7.70 -9.63 19.65
CA SER A 87 6.77 -9.18 18.59
C SER A 87 6.20 -7.83 19.00
N PRO A 88 6.03 -6.89 18.07
CA PRO A 88 5.23 -5.72 18.36
C PRO A 88 3.80 -6.15 18.70
N SER A 89 3.04 -5.30 19.39
CA SER A 89 1.63 -5.61 19.64
C SER A 89 0.77 -5.35 18.40
N ILE A 90 1.13 -4.32 17.62
CA ILE A 90 0.48 -3.95 16.35
C ILE A 90 1.57 -3.59 15.33
N ALA A 91 1.43 -4.08 14.10
CA ALA A 91 2.31 -3.72 12.99
C ALA A 91 1.51 -3.26 11.76
N MET A 92 1.99 -2.22 11.06
CA MET A 92 1.50 -1.79 9.75
C MET A 92 2.13 -2.63 8.66
N ILE A 93 1.35 -3.51 8.05
CA ILE A 93 1.83 -4.41 6.99
C ILE A 93 1.35 -3.92 5.63
N GLY A 94 2.28 -3.78 4.68
CA GLY A 94 1.92 -3.45 3.30
C GLY A 94 1.08 -4.55 2.64
N TYR A 95 0.10 -4.17 1.82
CA TYR A 95 -0.81 -5.15 1.19
C TYR A 95 -0.08 -6.19 0.33
N ASN A 96 1.03 -5.83 -0.30
CA ASN A 96 1.88 -6.75 -1.07
C ASN A 96 2.54 -7.85 -0.23
N TYR A 97 2.60 -7.69 1.09
CA TYR A 97 3.11 -8.70 2.03
C TYR A 97 2.02 -9.55 2.67
N LEU A 98 0.75 -9.38 2.31
CA LEU A 98 -0.38 -10.01 2.97
C LEU A 98 -0.26 -11.55 3.06
N LYS A 99 -0.01 -12.23 1.94
CA LYS A 99 0.13 -13.69 1.92
C LYS A 99 1.38 -14.17 2.66
N TYR A 100 2.50 -13.47 2.48
CA TYR A 100 3.73 -13.77 3.20
C TYR A 100 3.53 -13.64 4.71
N PHE A 101 2.85 -12.58 5.14
CA PHE A 101 2.55 -12.35 6.55
C PHE A 101 1.61 -13.42 7.11
N ASP A 102 0.51 -13.76 6.43
CA ASP A 102 -0.43 -14.82 6.87
C ASP A 102 0.28 -16.18 7.07
N GLN A 103 1.23 -16.51 6.21
CA GLN A 103 1.92 -17.80 6.24
C GLN A 103 3.04 -17.89 7.28
N ASN A 104 3.72 -16.78 7.57
CA ASN A 104 4.96 -16.81 8.34
C ASN A 104 4.88 -16.19 9.75
N PHE A 105 3.80 -15.46 10.05
CA PHE A 105 3.68 -14.75 11.32
C PHE A 105 2.42 -15.16 12.09
N LYS A 106 2.54 -15.18 13.42
CA LYS A 106 1.38 -15.35 14.30
C LYS A 106 0.68 -14.00 14.45
N TYR A 107 -0.62 -14.00 14.27
CA TYR A 107 -1.49 -12.84 14.45
C TYR A 107 -2.84 -13.25 15.03
N VAL A 108 -3.62 -12.28 15.48
CA VAL A 108 -5.00 -12.49 15.89
C VAL A 108 -5.91 -11.75 14.92
N SER A 109 -6.91 -12.47 14.41
CA SER A 109 -7.91 -11.85 13.53
C SER A 109 -8.70 -10.78 14.30
N PRO A 110 -8.88 -9.58 13.75
CA PRO A 110 -9.76 -8.56 14.32
C PRO A 110 -11.19 -9.08 14.58
N LEU A 111 -11.70 -9.95 13.70
CA LEU A 111 -13.03 -10.54 13.83
C LEU A 111 -13.13 -11.50 15.03
N ASP A 112 -12.04 -12.16 15.43
CA ASP A 112 -12.04 -13.02 16.61
C ASP A 112 -12.04 -12.20 17.91
N LEU A 113 -11.39 -11.03 17.90
CA LEU A 113 -11.42 -10.10 19.04
C LEU A 113 -12.79 -9.45 19.18
N GLU A 114 -13.40 -9.06 18.07
CA GLU A 114 -14.73 -8.48 18.03
C GLU A 114 -15.79 -9.42 18.59
N LYS A 115 -15.81 -10.69 18.16
CA LYS A 115 -16.74 -11.72 18.66
C LYS A 115 -16.67 -11.93 20.17
N ASN A 116 -15.49 -11.74 20.74
CA ASN A 116 -15.22 -11.91 22.17
C ASN A 116 -15.37 -10.60 22.98
N ALA A 117 -15.76 -9.49 22.34
CA ALA A 117 -15.95 -8.21 22.97
C ALA A 117 -17.43 -7.96 23.25
N ASP A 118 -17.79 -7.74 24.53
CA ASP A 118 -19.20 -7.57 24.95
C ASP A 118 -19.90 -6.37 24.30
N LYS A 119 -19.16 -5.35 23.85
CA LYS A 119 -19.70 -4.07 23.38
C LYS A 119 -19.49 -3.80 21.89
N ASP A 120 -18.73 -4.61 21.18
CA ASP A 120 -18.26 -4.27 19.83
C ASP A 120 -18.69 -5.26 18.76
N LYS A 121 -19.73 -6.04 19.03
CA LYS A 121 -20.30 -6.95 18.03
C LYS A 121 -20.64 -6.19 16.75
N ASP A 122 -20.13 -6.68 15.63
CA ASP A 122 -20.32 -6.11 14.29
C ASP A 122 -19.62 -4.75 14.05
N PHE A 123 -18.63 -4.35 14.86
CA PHE A 123 -17.86 -3.11 14.65
C PHE A 123 -17.24 -3.07 13.27
N VAL A 124 -16.60 -4.17 12.85
CA VAL A 124 -15.93 -4.25 11.56
C VAL A 124 -16.94 -4.21 10.43
N GLU A 125 -17.98 -5.06 10.47
CA GLU A 125 -18.98 -5.14 9.41
C GLU A 125 -19.78 -3.83 9.23
N LYS A 126 -20.11 -3.18 10.32
CA LYS A 126 -20.92 -1.93 10.30
C LYS A 126 -20.12 -0.71 9.83
N ASN A 127 -18.82 -0.70 10.02
CA ASN A 127 -18.04 0.52 9.81
C ASN A 127 -17.14 0.49 8.58
N PHE A 128 -16.80 -0.68 8.05
CA PHE A 128 -15.85 -0.78 6.95
C PHE A 128 -16.54 -1.14 5.63
N LEU A 129 -16.03 -0.58 4.54
CA LEU A 129 -16.49 -0.93 3.19
C LEU A 129 -16.10 -2.39 2.87
N PRO A 130 -17.03 -3.24 2.39
CA PRO A 130 -16.76 -4.66 2.16
C PRO A 130 -15.61 -4.93 1.17
N ASN A 131 -15.53 -4.16 0.08
CA ASN A 131 -14.45 -4.25 -0.90
C ASN A 131 -13.10 -3.84 -0.29
N VAL A 132 -13.08 -2.88 0.63
CA VAL A 132 -11.88 -2.46 1.35
C VAL A 132 -11.43 -3.53 2.34
N LEU A 133 -12.35 -4.15 3.09
CA LEU A 133 -12.01 -5.27 3.98
C LEU A 133 -11.33 -6.42 3.23
N SER A 134 -11.72 -6.67 1.98
CA SER A 134 -11.12 -7.73 1.16
C SER A 134 -9.63 -7.52 0.89
N LEU A 135 -9.12 -6.27 0.99
CA LEU A 135 -7.70 -5.95 0.77
C LEU A 135 -6.77 -6.58 1.84
N ALA A 136 -7.31 -6.95 3.01
CA ALA A 136 -6.56 -7.58 4.09
C ALA A 136 -7.11 -8.97 4.43
N LYS A 137 -7.62 -9.72 3.43
CA LYS A 137 -8.11 -11.09 3.55
C LYS A 137 -7.22 -12.08 2.80
N VAL A 138 -7.05 -13.28 3.39
CA VAL A 138 -6.49 -14.46 2.71
C VAL A 138 -7.51 -15.58 2.84
N GLY A 139 -8.16 -15.95 1.72
CA GLY A 139 -9.35 -16.79 1.77
C GLY A 139 -10.45 -16.14 2.62
N ASP A 140 -10.95 -16.88 3.61
CA ASP A 140 -11.98 -16.37 4.54
C ASP A 140 -11.40 -15.67 5.77
N LYS A 141 -10.07 -15.65 5.93
CA LYS A 141 -9.41 -15.06 7.10
C LYS A 141 -9.23 -13.55 6.94
N GLN A 142 -9.73 -12.76 7.88
CA GLN A 142 -9.38 -11.35 8.01
C GLN A 142 -8.06 -11.25 8.76
N VAL A 143 -6.96 -11.00 8.06
CA VAL A 143 -5.59 -10.97 8.62
C VAL A 143 -5.33 -9.71 9.44
N GLY A 144 -5.93 -8.60 9.07
CA GLY A 144 -5.88 -7.33 9.77
C GLY A 144 -6.95 -6.36 9.28
N LEU A 145 -6.95 -5.13 9.78
CA LEU A 145 -7.87 -4.08 9.32
C LEU A 145 -7.16 -3.11 8.37
N PRO A 146 -7.69 -2.86 7.16
CA PRO A 146 -7.20 -1.81 6.28
C PRO A 146 -7.15 -0.47 7.00
N PHE A 147 -6.03 0.26 6.86
CA PHE A 147 -5.85 1.56 7.50
C PHE A 147 -5.49 2.65 6.48
N SER A 148 -4.41 2.47 5.74
CA SER A 148 -3.99 3.39 4.68
C SER A 148 -4.33 2.80 3.32
N ILE A 149 -5.09 3.53 2.51
CA ILE A 149 -5.53 3.07 1.20
C ILE A 149 -5.13 4.12 0.18
N SER A 150 -4.42 3.73 -0.87
CA SER A 150 -4.13 4.59 -2.01
C SER A 150 -4.44 3.90 -3.33
N ALA A 151 -4.65 4.71 -4.35
CA ALA A 151 -4.87 4.27 -5.72
C ALA A 151 -3.88 4.97 -6.66
N PRO A 152 -3.51 4.37 -7.79
CA PRO A 152 -2.85 5.08 -8.85
C PRO A 152 -3.85 6.02 -9.54
N ILE A 153 -3.56 7.32 -9.57
CA ILE A 153 -4.34 8.34 -10.29
C ILE A 153 -3.46 9.04 -11.31
N LEU A 154 -4.07 9.64 -12.32
CA LEU A 154 -3.35 10.38 -13.34
C LEU A 154 -3.34 11.88 -13.02
N TYR A 155 -2.20 12.39 -12.53
CA TYR A 155 -1.96 13.83 -12.40
C TYR A 155 -1.56 14.43 -13.75
N TYR A 156 -1.93 15.68 -14.01
CA TYR A 156 -1.52 16.35 -15.24
C TYR A 156 -1.29 17.84 -15.07
N ASN A 157 -0.46 18.38 -15.98
CA ASN A 157 -0.12 19.78 -16.08
C ASN A 157 -1.04 20.49 -17.10
N PRO A 158 -2.02 21.30 -16.65
CA PRO A 158 -2.94 21.98 -17.55
C PRO A 158 -2.27 23.01 -18.47
N ASP A 159 -1.10 23.54 -18.09
CA ASP A 159 -0.40 24.50 -18.93
C ASP A 159 0.25 23.82 -20.14
N LEU A 160 0.82 22.63 -19.97
CA LEU A 160 1.31 21.80 -21.08
C LEU A 160 0.17 21.31 -21.97
N PHE A 161 -1.00 21.00 -21.39
CA PHE A 161 -2.20 20.66 -22.18
C PHE A 161 -2.58 21.83 -23.10
N LYS A 162 -2.72 23.04 -22.55
CA LYS A 162 -3.03 24.24 -23.35
C LYS A 162 -1.97 24.51 -24.42
N ALA A 163 -0.69 24.44 -24.07
CA ALA A 163 0.42 24.64 -25.01
C ALA A 163 0.41 23.58 -26.13
N ALA A 164 -0.07 22.37 -25.85
CA ALA A 164 -0.28 21.33 -26.83
C ALA A 164 -1.63 21.41 -27.58
N GLY A 165 -2.45 22.47 -27.33
CA GLY A 165 -3.78 22.62 -27.95
C GLY A 165 -4.82 21.64 -27.44
N LEU A 166 -4.61 21.08 -26.26
CA LEU A 166 -5.55 20.19 -25.56
C LEU A 166 -6.39 20.97 -24.56
N ASP A 167 -7.65 20.56 -24.34
CA ASP A 167 -8.52 21.15 -23.33
C ASP A 167 -8.23 20.55 -21.95
N PRO A 168 -7.72 21.30 -20.96
CA PRO A 168 -7.46 20.77 -19.63
C PRO A 168 -8.71 20.28 -18.89
N ASN A 169 -9.91 20.71 -19.30
CA ASN A 169 -11.16 20.25 -18.71
C ASN A 169 -11.66 18.92 -19.30
N LYS A 170 -10.94 18.40 -20.29
CA LYS A 170 -11.20 17.10 -20.91
C LYS A 170 -9.97 16.20 -20.78
N PRO A 171 -9.65 15.73 -19.54
CA PRO A 171 -8.52 14.84 -19.37
C PRO A 171 -8.75 13.50 -20.06
N PRO A 172 -7.67 12.76 -20.39
CA PRO A 172 -7.79 11.46 -21.02
C PRO A 172 -8.49 10.46 -20.10
N ARG A 173 -9.37 9.63 -20.66
CA ARG A 173 -10.13 8.59 -19.96
C ARG A 173 -9.69 7.18 -20.35
N THR A 174 -8.98 7.07 -21.47
CA THR A 174 -8.48 5.80 -21.99
C THR A 174 -6.98 5.85 -22.18
N TRP A 175 -6.34 4.70 -22.17
CA TRP A 175 -4.91 4.58 -22.47
C TRP A 175 -4.55 5.02 -23.89
N ALA A 176 -5.49 4.85 -24.86
CA ALA A 176 -5.32 5.38 -26.21
C ALA A 176 -5.25 6.91 -26.20
N GLU A 177 -6.14 7.58 -25.46
CA GLU A 177 -6.11 9.04 -25.29
C GLU A 177 -4.87 9.50 -24.51
N VAL A 178 -4.40 8.74 -23.49
CA VAL A 178 -3.14 9.06 -22.80
C VAL A 178 -1.98 9.09 -23.79
N ARG A 179 -1.86 8.09 -24.66
CA ARG A 179 -0.82 8.06 -25.71
C ARG A 179 -0.95 9.21 -26.70
N GLU A 180 -2.16 9.50 -27.16
CA GLU A 180 -2.43 10.61 -28.07
C GLU A 180 -2.03 11.95 -27.44
N TYR A 181 -2.46 12.20 -26.20
CA TYR A 181 -2.15 13.42 -25.47
C TYR A 181 -0.65 13.53 -25.16
N ALA A 182 -0.02 12.43 -24.76
CA ALA A 182 1.42 12.39 -24.54
C ALA A 182 2.20 12.77 -25.78
N LYS A 183 1.81 12.20 -26.94
CA LYS A 183 2.43 12.54 -28.24
C LYS A 183 2.18 13.99 -28.61
N ALA A 184 0.96 14.52 -28.46
CA ALA A 184 0.64 15.91 -28.78
C ALA A 184 1.45 16.89 -27.92
N ILE A 185 1.64 16.60 -26.62
CA ILE A 185 2.47 17.40 -25.72
C ILE A 185 3.92 17.38 -26.21
N HIS A 186 4.45 16.20 -26.51
CA HIS A 186 5.83 16.06 -26.97
C HIS A 186 6.08 16.83 -28.29
N ASP A 187 5.24 16.57 -29.29
CA ASP A 187 5.42 17.15 -30.65
C ASP A 187 5.32 18.70 -30.64
N ARG A 188 4.47 19.25 -29.78
CA ARG A 188 4.19 20.71 -29.80
C ARG A 188 4.99 21.51 -28.78
N THR A 189 5.47 20.88 -27.71
CA THR A 189 6.16 21.61 -26.63
C THR A 189 7.60 21.18 -26.41
N GLY A 190 8.02 20.01 -26.96
CA GLY A 190 9.31 19.40 -26.68
C GLY A 190 9.41 18.76 -25.26
N SER A 191 8.34 18.84 -24.46
CA SER A 191 8.29 18.18 -23.14
C SER A 191 7.93 16.71 -23.29
N TYR A 192 8.21 15.90 -22.25
CA TYR A 192 7.64 14.54 -22.20
C TYR A 192 6.14 14.60 -21.90
N GLY A 193 5.36 13.77 -22.56
CA GLY A 193 3.92 13.75 -22.38
C GLY A 193 3.47 12.89 -21.20
N PHE A 194 4.21 11.79 -20.90
CA PHE A 194 3.79 10.82 -19.89
C PHE A 194 4.96 10.23 -19.11
N TYR A 195 4.74 10.01 -17.82
CA TYR A 195 5.58 9.23 -16.94
C TYR A 195 4.74 8.39 -15.98
N MET A 196 5.05 7.09 -15.86
CA MET A 196 4.50 6.22 -14.83
C MET A 196 5.49 6.12 -13.68
N GLN A 197 5.04 6.24 -12.43
CA GLN A 197 5.87 6.07 -11.25
C GLN A 197 6.52 4.67 -11.23
N GLU A 198 7.81 4.61 -11.47
CA GLU A 198 8.57 3.37 -11.64
C GLU A 198 9.42 3.07 -10.39
N TYR A 199 8.77 2.61 -9.32
CA TYR A 199 9.48 2.05 -8.17
C TYR A 199 9.98 0.61 -8.44
N GLN A 200 10.76 0.07 -7.51
CA GLN A 200 11.22 -1.32 -7.55
C GLN A 200 10.13 -2.30 -7.09
N ASP A 201 8.92 -2.06 -7.53
CA ASP A 201 7.74 -2.88 -7.34
C ASP A 201 6.86 -2.88 -8.59
N ASN A 202 5.82 -3.69 -8.61
CA ASN A 202 4.90 -3.80 -9.74
C ASN A 202 3.60 -3.00 -9.55
N TRP A 203 3.48 -2.16 -8.53
CA TRP A 203 2.21 -1.55 -8.13
C TRP A 203 1.52 -0.78 -9.27
N ALA A 204 2.22 0.18 -9.87
CA ALA A 204 1.64 0.98 -10.96
C ALA A 204 1.41 0.14 -12.23
N THR A 205 2.35 -0.74 -12.57
CA THR A 205 2.22 -1.64 -13.73
C THR A 205 1.16 -2.72 -13.53
N GLN A 206 0.91 -3.18 -12.31
CA GLN A 206 -0.23 -4.06 -12.04
C GLN A 206 -1.53 -3.42 -12.50
N GLY A 207 -1.77 -2.14 -12.16
CA GLY A 207 -2.98 -1.42 -12.61
C GLY A 207 -3.10 -1.39 -14.13
N LEU A 208 -1.98 -1.16 -14.83
CA LEU A 208 -1.93 -1.19 -16.30
C LEU A 208 -2.34 -2.55 -16.85
N LEU A 209 -1.78 -3.64 -16.31
CA LEU A 209 -2.03 -5.00 -16.78
C LEU A 209 -3.46 -5.48 -16.46
N THR A 210 -3.88 -5.34 -15.20
CA THR A 210 -5.19 -5.83 -14.75
C THR A 210 -6.36 -5.05 -15.33
N SER A 211 -6.19 -3.75 -15.61
CA SER A 211 -7.19 -2.95 -16.31
C SER A 211 -7.33 -3.33 -17.79
N ASN A 212 -6.32 -4.00 -18.38
CA ASN A 212 -6.45 -4.61 -19.71
C ASN A 212 -6.96 -6.06 -19.65
N GLY A 213 -7.24 -6.59 -18.47
CA GLY A 213 -7.78 -7.93 -18.26
C GLY A 213 -6.73 -9.02 -18.05
N ALA A 214 -5.44 -8.65 -17.89
CA ALA A 214 -4.41 -9.62 -17.54
C ALA A 214 -4.55 -10.09 -16.09
N GLU A 215 -4.36 -11.38 -15.86
CA GLU A 215 -4.22 -11.95 -14.53
C GLU A 215 -2.72 -12.11 -14.22
N ILE A 216 -2.30 -11.74 -12.99
CA ILE A 216 -0.89 -11.84 -12.60
C ILE A 216 -0.61 -13.16 -11.90
N LEU A 217 -1.47 -13.53 -10.95
CA LEU A 217 -1.35 -14.75 -10.16
C LEU A 217 -2.70 -15.48 -10.12
N SER A 218 -2.70 -16.75 -10.53
CA SER A 218 -3.90 -17.59 -10.50
C SER A 218 -4.33 -17.93 -9.07
N LYS A 219 -5.53 -18.48 -8.90
CA LYS A 219 -6.05 -18.97 -7.62
C LYS A 219 -5.17 -20.05 -7.00
N ASP A 220 -4.49 -20.83 -7.85
CA ASP A 220 -3.54 -21.89 -7.42
C ASP A 220 -2.13 -21.34 -7.17
N ASN A 221 -1.98 -20.02 -7.03
CA ASN A 221 -0.71 -19.33 -6.80
C ASN A 221 0.34 -19.54 -7.92
N LYS A 222 -0.09 -19.75 -9.16
CA LYS A 222 0.81 -19.77 -10.32
C LYS A 222 0.87 -18.41 -10.98
N ALA A 223 2.05 -17.96 -11.35
CA ALA A 223 2.22 -16.78 -12.17
C ALA A 223 1.66 -17.06 -13.59
N VAL A 224 0.79 -16.18 -14.09
CA VAL A 224 0.07 -16.33 -15.37
C VAL A 224 0.05 -15.04 -16.21
N PHE A 225 0.95 -14.11 -15.91
CA PHE A 225 0.97 -12.77 -16.50
C PHE A 225 1.52 -12.70 -17.92
N ALA A 226 2.11 -13.76 -18.48
CA ALA A 226 2.54 -13.79 -19.87
C ALA A 226 1.35 -14.05 -20.80
N SER A 227 0.46 -13.07 -20.92
CA SER A 227 -0.78 -13.14 -21.70
C SER A 227 -0.81 -12.09 -22.81
N PRO A 228 -1.65 -12.25 -23.85
CA PRO A 228 -1.83 -11.24 -24.89
C PRO A 228 -2.21 -9.86 -24.32
N GLU A 229 -3.04 -9.82 -23.29
CA GLU A 229 -3.50 -8.60 -22.64
C GLU A 229 -2.34 -7.86 -21.93
N ALA A 230 -1.45 -8.60 -21.26
CA ALA A 230 -0.26 -8.02 -20.65
C ALA A 230 0.73 -7.50 -21.70
N VAL A 231 0.90 -8.24 -22.80
CA VAL A 231 1.75 -7.83 -23.93
C VAL A 231 1.21 -6.54 -24.55
N GLU A 232 -0.10 -6.45 -24.82
CA GLU A 232 -0.74 -5.24 -25.36
C GLU A 232 -0.52 -4.04 -24.44
N ALA A 233 -0.71 -4.22 -23.13
CA ALA A 233 -0.55 -3.15 -22.14
C ALA A 233 0.90 -2.65 -22.07
N TYR A 234 1.88 -3.55 -22.02
CA TYR A 234 3.29 -3.18 -22.03
C TYR A 234 3.74 -2.58 -23.36
N GLN A 235 3.23 -3.11 -24.48
CA GLN A 235 3.55 -2.58 -25.82
C GLN A 235 3.08 -1.13 -25.98
N LEU A 236 1.89 -0.80 -25.45
CA LEU A 236 1.39 0.58 -25.46
C LEU A 236 2.34 1.50 -24.69
N TYR A 237 2.79 1.11 -23.51
CA TYR A 237 3.74 1.93 -22.74
C TYR A 237 5.11 2.00 -23.43
N ALA A 238 5.63 0.87 -23.91
CA ALA A 238 6.89 0.82 -24.65
C ALA A 238 6.84 1.70 -25.92
N ASP A 239 5.72 1.71 -26.62
CA ASP A 239 5.54 2.56 -27.80
C ASP A 239 5.63 4.05 -27.46
N MET A 240 5.05 4.50 -26.34
CA MET A 240 5.22 5.90 -25.88
C MET A 240 6.67 6.23 -25.59
N VAL A 241 7.45 5.30 -25.02
CA VAL A 241 8.87 5.51 -24.70
C VAL A 241 9.76 5.41 -25.93
N LEU A 242 9.61 4.36 -26.72
CA LEU A 242 10.57 3.97 -27.75
C LEU A 242 10.25 4.52 -29.13
N LYS A 243 8.96 4.55 -29.51
CA LYS A 243 8.52 4.99 -30.84
C LYS A 243 8.11 6.47 -30.86
N ASP A 244 7.19 6.84 -29.98
CA ASP A 244 6.63 8.18 -29.95
C ASP A 244 7.58 9.18 -29.24
N LYS A 245 8.55 8.68 -28.44
CA LYS A 245 9.47 9.48 -27.61
C LYS A 245 8.77 10.43 -26.63
N SER A 246 7.48 10.21 -26.43
CA SER A 246 6.61 11.03 -25.60
C SER A 246 6.53 10.52 -24.14
N GLY A 247 6.87 9.25 -23.91
CA GLY A 247 6.96 8.64 -22.59
C GLY A 247 8.39 8.71 -22.03
N LEU A 248 8.50 8.76 -20.72
CA LEU A 248 9.75 8.78 -19.99
C LEU A 248 9.95 7.46 -19.24
N HIS A 249 11.15 6.88 -19.34
CA HIS A 249 11.58 5.70 -18.59
C HIS A 249 12.86 6.02 -17.85
N ILE A 250 12.74 6.35 -16.57
CA ILE A 250 13.84 6.71 -15.65
C ILE A 250 13.45 6.37 -14.20
N ALA A 251 14.41 6.45 -13.29
CA ALA A 251 14.17 6.20 -11.87
C ALA A 251 13.05 7.07 -11.28
N ALA A 252 12.34 6.53 -10.28
CA ALA A 252 11.12 7.13 -9.73
C ALA A 252 11.31 8.58 -9.25
N ASP A 253 12.37 8.86 -8.50
CA ASP A 253 12.60 10.19 -7.95
C ASP A 253 12.89 11.22 -9.06
N GLU A 254 13.61 10.83 -10.09
CA GLU A 254 13.93 11.70 -11.24
C GLU A 254 12.69 11.98 -12.10
N GLY A 255 11.86 10.94 -12.35
CA GLY A 255 10.62 11.07 -13.11
C GLY A 255 9.60 11.96 -12.41
N ILE A 256 9.42 11.78 -11.11
CA ILE A 256 8.55 12.59 -10.28
C ILE A 256 9.05 14.04 -10.22
N ALA A 257 10.36 14.27 -10.03
CA ALA A 257 10.95 15.61 -10.04
C ALA A 257 10.80 16.29 -11.41
N SER A 258 10.86 15.51 -12.51
CA SER A 258 10.62 16.02 -13.86
C SER A 258 9.17 16.51 -14.05
N PHE A 259 8.19 15.81 -13.46
CA PHE A 259 6.80 16.29 -13.42
C PHE A 259 6.68 17.57 -12.59
N TYR A 260 7.23 17.63 -11.38
CA TYR A 260 7.17 18.81 -10.52
C TYR A 260 7.79 20.06 -11.18
N SER A 261 8.83 19.88 -11.98
CA SER A 261 9.47 20.98 -12.71
C SER A 261 8.74 21.41 -13.98
N GLY A 262 7.64 20.73 -14.36
CA GLY A 262 6.86 21.03 -15.57
C GLY A 262 7.44 20.45 -16.86
N LYS A 263 8.39 19.49 -16.78
CA LYS A 263 8.99 18.82 -17.95
C LYS A 263 8.20 17.60 -18.43
N VAL A 264 7.20 17.17 -17.67
CA VAL A 264 6.31 16.04 -17.97
C VAL A 264 4.87 16.49 -17.89
N GLY A 265 4.06 16.13 -18.88
CA GLY A 265 2.66 16.54 -18.99
C GLY A 265 1.72 15.75 -18.09
N MET A 266 1.93 14.44 -17.97
CA MET A 266 1.09 13.52 -17.20
C MET A 266 1.94 12.59 -16.34
N LEU A 267 1.58 12.45 -15.05
CA LEU A 267 2.21 11.53 -14.09
C LEU A 267 1.17 10.55 -13.57
N LEU A 268 1.33 9.26 -13.86
CA LEU A 268 0.60 8.22 -13.14
C LEU A 268 1.32 7.95 -11.82
N GLY A 269 0.65 8.26 -10.70
CA GLY A 269 1.26 8.16 -9.38
C GLY A 269 0.23 7.94 -8.27
N SER A 270 0.73 7.73 -7.04
CA SER A 270 -0.11 7.41 -5.89
C SER A 270 -0.95 8.60 -5.42
N SER A 271 -2.25 8.36 -5.15
CA SER A 271 -3.15 9.32 -4.51
C SER A 271 -2.64 9.78 -3.13
N ALA A 272 -1.90 8.94 -2.41
CA ALA A 272 -1.26 9.30 -1.13
C ALA A 272 -0.20 10.41 -1.28
N LYS A 273 0.15 10.81 -2.49
CA LYS A 273 1.10 11.90 -2.77
C LYS A 273 0.42 13.20 -3.19
N ILE A 274 -0.92 13.27 -3.20
CA ILE A 274 -1.68 14.45 -3.64
C ILE A 274 -1.14 15.75 -3.01
N GLY A 275 -0.98 15.77 -1.68
CA GLY A 275 -0.47 16.95 -0.98
C GLY A 275 0.95 17.33 -1.41
N THR A 276 1.84 16.35 -1.59
CA THR A 276 3.21 16.57 -2.03
C THR A 276 3.26 17.03 -3.50
N VAL A 277 2.52 16.34 -4.38
CA VAL A 277 2.44 16.68 -5.81
C VAL A 277 1.94 18.10 -6.01
N THR A 278 0.84 18.46 -5.33
CA THR A 278 0.26 19.81 -5.41
C THR A 278 1.21 20.89 -4.89
N LYS A 279 1.90 20.62 -3.78
CA LYS A 279 2.81 21.61 -3.14
C LYS A 279 4.13 21.78 -3.88
N SER A 280 4.67 20.69 -4.46
CA SER A 280 6.00 20.67 -5.06
C SER A 280 6.01 21.07 -6.53
N SER A 281 4.89 20.97 -7.22
CA SER A 281 4.78 21.34 -8.63
C SER A 281 4.83 22.86 -8.83
N ARG A 282 5.48 23.29 -9.91
CA ARG A 282 5.62 24.71 -10.30
C ARG A 282 4.40 25.28 -11.05
N PHE A 283 3.34 24.48 -11.15
CA PHE A 283 2.09 24.78 -11.86
C PHE A 283 0.90 24.26 -11.04
N SER A 284 -0.30 24.68 -11.36
CA SER A 284 -1.52 24.16 -10.75
C SER A 284 -1.78 22.75 -11.25
N VAL A 285 -1.68 21.74 -10.36
CA VAL A 285 -1.88 20.34 -10.73
C VAL A 285 -3.36 20.02 -10.85
N MET A 286 -3.73 19.34 -11.92
CA MET A 286 -5.03 18.68 -12.07
C MET A 286 -4.86 17.15 -12.02
N ALA A 287 -5.95 16.42 -11.77
CA ALA A 287 -5.94 14.97 -11.75
C ALA A 287 -7.22 14.38 -12.35
N CYS A 288 -7.13 13.17 -12.86
CA CYS A 288 -8.25 12.36 -13.27
C CYS A 288 -8.05 10.89 -12.85
N THR A 289 -9.12 10.09 -12.97
CA THR A 289 -9.11 8.67 -12.64
C THR A 289 -8.16 7.88 -13.56
N PHE A 290 -7.80 6.68 -13.13
CA PHE A 290 -6.96 5.75 -13.88
C PHE A 290 -7.60 5.45 -15.25
N PRO A 291 -6.85 5.53 -16.35
CA PRO A 291 -7.40 5.34 -17.71
C PRO A 291 -7.83 3.90 -17.97
N ALA A 292 -8.91 3.72 -18.72
CA ALA A 292 -9.40 2.41 -19.13
C ALA A 292 -8.76 1.93 -20.44
N PHE A 293 -8.75 0.62 -20.68
CA PHE A 293 -8.50 0.05 -22.01
C PHE A 293 -9.83 -0.07 -22.76
N GLY A 294 -10.15 0.93 -23.58
CA GLY A 294 -11.43 1.01 -24.27
C GLY A 294 -12.60 1.00 -23.30
N THR A 295 -13.47 -0.03 -23.40
CA THR A 295 -14.63 -0.22 -22.52
C THR A 295 -14.40 -1.23 -21.40
N LYS A 296 -13.17 -1.73 -21.23
CA LYS A 296 -12.82 -2.70 -20.18
C LYS A 296 -12.96 -2.07 -18.80
N LYS A 297 -13.35 -2.90 -17.82
CA LYS A 297 -13.47 -2.47 -16.43
C LYS A 297 -12.07 -2.17 -15.85
N VAL A 298 -11.90 -0.98 -15.32
CA VAL A 298 -10.68 -0.61 -14.60
C VAL A 298 -10.55 -1.43 -13.32
N GLN A 299 -9.37 -2.02 -13.11
CA GLN A 299 -8.98 -2.74 -11.90
C GLN A 299 -7.57 -2.30 -11.49
N ILE A 300 -7.47 -1.61 -10.38
CA ILE A 300 -6.23 -1.02 -9.91
C ILE A 300 -5.85 -1.55 -8.53
N PRO A 301 -4.54 -1.77 -8.27
CA PRO A 301 -4.10 -2.26 -6.98
C PRO A 301 -4.29 -1.19 -5.89
N SER A 302 -4.76 -1.62 -4.72
CA SER A 302 -4.68 -0.79 -3.53
C SER A 302 -3.24 -0.68 -3.07
N GLY A 303 -2.75 0.55 -2.87
CA GLY A 303 -1.52 0.79 -2.12
C GLY A 303 -1.83 1.08 -0.65
N GLY A 304 -0.79 1.06 0.19
CA GLY A 304 -0.91 1.33 1.62
C GLY A 304 -0.74 0.09 2.49
N ASN A 305 -1.48 0.03 3.61
CA ASN A 305 -1.27 -1.00 4.61
C ASN A 305 -2.54 -1.36 5.38
N PHE A 306 -2.46 -2.50 6.05
CA PHE A 306 -3.41 -2.92 7.08
C PHE A 306 -2.71 -2.99 8.45
N LEU A 307 -3.50 -2.90 9.52
CA LEU A 307 -3.05 -3.09 10.90
C LEU A 307 -3.22 -4.55 11.28
N ALA A 308 -2.11 -5.22 11.59
CA ALA A 308 -2.08 -6.58 12.09
C ALA A 308 -1.85 -6.59 13.60
N ILE A 309 -2.57 -7.42 14.35
CA ILE A 309 -2.40 -7.63 15.79
C ILE A 309 -1.48 -8.83 15.98
N THR A 310 -0.23 -8.58 16.36
CA THR A 310 0.82 -9.59 16.54
C THR A 310 1.15 -9.84 18.00
N ALA A 311 0.43 -9.22 18.93
CA ALA A 311 0.51 -9.45 20.37
C ALA A 311 0.34 -10.93 20.72
N GLN A 312 1.20 -11.47 21.61
CA GLN A 312 1.25 -12.89 21.92
C GLN A 312 0.38 -13.28 23.14
N ASN A 313 0.02 -12.34 23.99
CA ASN A 313 -0.83 -12.60 25.15
C ASN A 313 -2.18 -11.88 25.05
N LYS A 314 -3.20 -12.40 25.73
CA LYS A 314 -4.57 -11.91 25.62
C LYS A 314 -4.77 -10.48 26.16
N GLU A 315 -3.99 -10.06 27.12
CA GLU A 315 -4.08 -8.70 27.69
C GLU A 315 -3.61 -7.66 26.67
N GLU A 316 -2.46 -7.89 26.04
CA GLU A 316 -1.96 -7.04 24.96
C GLU A 316 -2.87 -7.08 23.71
N GLN A 317 -3.43 -8.25 23.36
CA GLN A 317 -4.37 -8.38 22.24
C GLN A 317 -5.61 -7.50 22.44
N LYS A 318 -6.19 -7.52 23.65
CA LYS A 318 -7.31 -6.63 24.00
C LYS A 318 -6.91 -5.15 23.98
N ALA A 319 -5.74 -4.83 24.54
CA ALA A 319 -5.22 -3.47 24.53
C ALA A 319 -4.96 -2.96 23.10
N ALA A 320 -4.41 -3.80 22.21
CA ALA A 320 -4.21 -3.50 20.81
C ALA A 320 -5.54 -3.25 20.09
N TRP A 321 -6.58 -4.07 20.37
CA TRP A 321 -7.90 -3.89 19.81
C TRP A 321 -8.54 -2.55 20.25
N GLU A 322 -8.43 -2.17 21.53
CA GLU A 322 -8.93 -0.88 22.02
C GLU A 322 -8.26 0.30 21.32
N PHE A 323 -6.93 0.23 21.12
CA PHE A 323 -6.20 1.28 20.39
C PHE A 323 -6.62 1.34 18.92
N ILE A 324 -6.74 0.19 18.23
CA ILE A 324 -7.18 0.14 16.82
C ILE A 324 -8.57 0.78 16.68
N LYS A 325 -9.55 0.39 17.53
CA LYS A 325 -10.88 1.02 17.50
C LYS A 325 -10.83 2.52 17.68
N PHE A 326 -9.94 3.01 18.55
CA PHE A 326 -9.79 4.43 18.81
C PHE A 326 -9.27 5.19 17.58
N ILE A 327 -8.21 4.72 16.94
CA ILE A 327 -7.65 5.38 15.75
C ILE A 327 -8.51 5.21 14.49
N MET A 328 -9.41 4.21 14.49
CA MET A 328 -10.41 4.00 13.43
C MET A 328 -11.66 4.86 13.59
N GLN A 329 -11.74 5.73 14.59
CA GLN A 329 -12.83 6.69 14.69
C GLN A 329 -12.81 7.70 13.54
N PRO A 330 -13.97 8.19 13.07
CA PRO A 330 -14.06 9.10 11.94
C PRO A 330 -13.15 10.31 12.03
N LYS A 331 -13.05 10.92 13.20
CA LYS A 331 -12.17 12.07 13.46
C LYS A 331 -10.72 11.80 13.07
N TYR A 332 -10.16 10.67 13.48
CA TYR A 332 -8.75 10.35 13.24
C TYR A 332 -8.50 9.92 11.79
N LEU A 333 -9.42 9.16 11.22
CA LEU A 333 -9.35 8.78 9.81
C LEU A 333 -9.50 9.98 8.88
N ALA A 334 -10.37 10.94 9.19
CA ALA A 334 -10.48 12.19 8.43
C ALA A 334 -9.18 13.01 8.51
N GLN A 335 -8.61 13.16 9.72
CA GLN A 335 -7.30 13.81 9.89
C GLN A 335 -6.20 13.09 9.10
N TRP A 336 -6.20 11.75 9.12
CA TRP A 336 -5.26 10.94 8.35
C TRP A 336 -5.37 11.23 6.86
N THR A 337 -6.59 11.18 6.32
CA THR A 337 -6.86 11.46 4.90
C THR A 337 -6.43 12.86 4.49
N ILE A 338 -6.82 13.88 5.26
CA ILE A 338 -6.52 15.29 4.94
C ILE A 338 -5.02 15.56 4.93
N ASN A 339 -4.28 14.98 5.87
CA ASN A 339 -2.84 15.25 6.01
C ASN A 339 -1.95 14.36 5.13
N THR A 340 -2.45 13.23 4.62
CA THR A 340 -1.64 12.28 3.87
C THR A 340 -2.11 12.05 2.44
N GLY A 341 -3.41 12.22 2.16
CA GLY A 341 -4.03 11.83 0.88
C GLY A 341 -4.40 10.33 0.81
N TYR A 342 -4.16 9.54 1.86
CA TYR A 342 -4.71 8.19 1.94
C TYR A 342 -6.22 8.22 2.10
N MET A 343 -6.90 7.33 1.40
CA MET A 343 -8.36 7.18 1.50
C MET A 343 -8.73 6.44 2.79
N PRO A 344 -9.87 6.78 3.41
CA PRO A 344 -10.34 6.10 4.61
C PRO A 344 -10.98 4.75 4.27
N PRO A 345 -10.92 3.76 5.18
CA PRO A 345 -11.55 2.47 4.99
C PRO A 345 -13.07 2.46 5.30
N ARG A 346 -13.64 3.59 5.70
CA ARG A 346 -15.01 3.71 6.21
C ARG A 346 -15.81 4.70 5.39
N GLN A 347 -17.08 4.35 5.08
CA GLN A 347 -17.98 5.20 4.31
C GLN A 347 -18.36 6.49 5.07
N ASP A 348 -18.61 6.42 6.38
CA ASP A 348 -18.98 7.58 7.20
C ASP A 348 -17.89 8.66 7.23
N VAL A 349 -16.62 8.28 7.00
CA VAL A 349 -15.51 9.23 6.87
C VAL A 349 -15.48 9.86 5.48
N VAL A 350 -15.79 9.10 4.43
CA VAL A 350 -15.89 9.64 3.06
C VAL A 350 -16.93 10.77 3.00
N ASP A 351 -18.02 10.62 3.75
CA ASP A 351 -19.12 11.56 3.79
C ASP A 351 -18.94 12.70 4.82
N ASP A 352 -17.85 12.70 5.58
CA ASP A 352 -17.55 13.69 6.62
C ASP A 352 -17.43 15.12 6.06
N ALA A 353 -17.91 16.10 6.81
CA ALA A 353 -17.87 17.51 6.40
C ALA A 353 -16.45 18.05 6.20
N SER A 354 -15.50 17.62 7.02
CA SER A 354 -14.08 18.04 6.91
C SER A 354 -13.41 17.49 5.66
N ILE A 355 -13.79 16.29 5.23
CA ILE A 355 -13.35 15.70 3.95
C ILE A 355 -13.93 16.48 2.78
N LYS A 356 -15.22 16.82 2.81
CA LYS A 356 -15.86 17.65 1.76
C LYS A 356 -15.20 19.02 1.64
N GLU A 357 -14.87 19.64 2.76
CA GLU A 357 -14.12 20.91 2.78
C GLU A 357 -12.70 20.74 2.21
N ALA A 358 -12.00 19.65 2.57
CA ALA A 358 -10.66 19.35 2.04
C ALA A 358 -10.69 19.11 0.52
N ILE A 359 -11.70 18.43 0.00
CA ILE A 359 -11.93 18.25 -1.44
C ILE A 359 -12.14 19.61 -2.13
N GLY A 360 -12.88 20.54 -1.49
CA GLY A 360 -13.06 21.91 -2.02
C GLY A 360 -11.73 22.65 -2.16
N ARG A 361 -10.78 22.43 -1.25
CA ARG A 361 -9.44 23.02 -1.31
C ARG A 361 -8.48 22.26 -2.23
N THR A 362 -8.65 20.95 -2.35
CA THR A 362 -7.77 20.04 -3.11
C THR A 362 -8.62 19.06 -3.94
N PRO A 363 -9.09 19.49 -5.15
CA PRO A 363 -10.00 18.68 -5.96
C PRO A 363 -9.48 17.30 -6.34
N ALA A 364 -8.16 17.09 -6.40
CA ALA A 364 -7.55 15.80 -6.65
C ALA A 364 -7.92 14.73 -5.60
N LEU A 365 -8.30 15.12 -4.37
CA LEU A 365 -8.82 14.18 -3.38
C LEU A 365 -10.13 13.53 -3.83
N LYS A 366 -11.00 14.28 -4.53
CA LYS A 366 -12.24 13.71 -5.09
C LYS A 366 -11.94 12.57 -6.06
N VAL A 367 -10.92 12.77 -6.93
CA VAL A 367 -10.48 11.74 -7.88
C VAL A 367 -10.05 10.47 -7.15
N ALA A 368 -9.29 10.59 -6.05
CA ALA A 368 -8.90 9.42 -5.25
C ALA A 368 -10.11 8.65 -4.73
N PHE A 369 -11.16 9.32 -4.25
CA PHE A 369 -12.38 8.67 -3.78
C PHE A 369 -13.19 8.00 -4.90
N GLU A 370 -13.16 8.57 -6.10
CA GLU A 370 -13.79 7.96 -7.28
C GLU A 370 -13.13 6.63 -7.69
N GLU A 371 -11.87 6.39 -7.27
CA GLU A 371 -11.15 5.14 -7.50
C GLU A 371 -11.50 4.01 -6.52
N LEU A 372 -12.13 4.30 -5.36
CA LEU A 372 -12.43 3.28 -4.34
C LEU A 372 -13.18 2.06 -4.88
N PRO A 373 -14.20 2.19 -5.77
CA PRO A 373 -14.90 1.04 -6.35
C PRO A 373 -14.06 0.21 -7.32
N MET A 374 -12.93 0.75 -7.82
CA MET A 374 -12.06 0.10 -8.81
C MET A 374 -10.90 -0.65 -8.15
N LEU A 375 -10.75 -0.52 -6.82
CA LEU A 375 -9.66 -1.15 -6.09
C LEU A 375 -9.77 -2.67 -6.14
N SER A 376 -8.62 -3.29 -6.36
CA SER A 376 -8.38 -4.72 -6.23
C SER A 376 -7.19 -4.94 -5.27
N PRO A 377 -7.04 -6.14 -4.70
CA PRO A 377 -5.86 -6.44 -3.92
C PRO A 377 -4.57 -6.22 -4.73
N TRP A 378 -3.55 -5.61 -4.10
CA TRP A 378 -2.20 -5.70 -4.64
C TRP A 378 -1.77 -7.16 -4.60
N VAL A 379 -1.29 -7.69 -5.73
CA VAL A 379 -0.92 -9.09 -5.83
C VAL A 379 0.19 -9.40 -4.83
N ALA A 380 -0.12 -10.22 -3.84
CA ALA A 380 0.82 -10.71 -2.86
C ALA A 380 1.24 -12.14 -3.24
N PHE A 381 2.52 -12.36 -3.50
CA PHE A 381 3.05 -13.67 -3.79
C PHE A 381 3.24 -14.48 -2.49
N PRO A 382 2.97 -15.79 -2.50
CA PRO A 382 3.11 -16.64 -1.31
C PRO A 382 4.58 -16.93 -0.97
N GLY A 383 4.82 -17.35 0.27
CA GLY A 383 6.15 -17.75 0.76
C GLY A 383 7.18 -16.62 0.75
N ASP A 384 8.45 -17.00 0.80
CA ASP A 384 9.59 -16.06 0.81
C ASP A 384 9.87 -15.43 -0.57
N VAL A 385 9.01 -15.70 -1.56
CA VAL A 385 9.21 -15.31 -2.95
C VAL A 385 8.78 -13.86 -3.21
N GLY A 386 7.95 -13.27 -2.33
CA GLY A 386 7.32 -11.97 -2.58
C GLY A 386 8.26 -10.86 -3.03
N VAL A 387 9.34 -10.63 -2.30
CA VAL A 387 10.34 -9.58 -2.67
C VAL A 387 11.04 -9.89 -3.99
N LYS A 388 11.36 -11.17 -4.25
CA LYS A 388 11.97 -11.60 -5.51
C LYS A 388 11.00 -11.44 -6.68
N ALA A 389 9.72 -11.78 -6.47
CA ALA A 389 8.67 -11.65 -7.48
C ALA A 389 8.47 -10.19 -7.90
N GLU A 390 8.36 -9.28 -6.94
CA GLU A 390 8.25 -7.84 -7.21
C GLU A 390 9.44 -7.34 -8.05
N LYS A 391 10.67 -7.72 -7.66
CA LYS A 391 11.85 -7.37 -8.43
C LYS A 391 11.84 -7.96 -9.83
N MET A 392 11.45 -9.22 -10.01
CA MET A 392 11.39 -9.86 -11.32
C MET A 392 10.39 -9.16 -12.25
N LEU A 393 9.24 -8.72 -11.74
CA LEU A 393 8.26 -7.95 -12.50
C LEU A 393 8.77 -6.56 -12.86
N ALA A 394 9.46 -5.88 -11.94
CA ALA A 394 10.10 -4.59 -12.22
C ALA A 394 11.21 -4.74 -13.28
N ASP A 395 12.08 -5.76 -13.16
CA ASP A 395 13.14 -6.05 -14.13
C ASP A 395 12.53 -6.39 -15.52
N ALA A 396 11.41 -7.10 -15.58
CA ALA A 396 10.71 -7.39 -16.84
C ALA A 396 10.18 -6.11 -17.49
N ARG A 397 9.56 -5.21 -16.72
CA ARG A 397 9.15 -3.89 -17.18
C ARG A 397 10.35 -3.13 -17.81
N ASP A 398 11.45 -3.05 -17.10
CA ASP A 398 12.63 -2.29 -17.54
C ASP A 398 13.24 -2.87 -18.81
N GLN A 399 13.26 -4.18 -18.96
CA GLN A 399 13.70 -4.85 -20.19
C GLN A 399 12.79 -4.52 -21.38
N ILE A 400 11.47 -4.53 -21.18
CA ILE A 400 10.49 -4.20 -22.21
C ILE A 400 10.62 -2.73 -22.61
N LEU A 401 10.72 -1.82 -21.65
CA LEU A 401 10.87 -0.39 -21.91
C LEU A 401 12.24 -0.02 -22.49
N SER A 402 13.21 -0.93 -22.40
CA SER A 402 14.52 -0.84 -23.08
C SER A 402 14.50 -1.45 -24.49
N GLY A 403 13.37 -1.97 -24.97
CA GLY A 403 13.16 -2.44 -26.34
C GLY A 403 13.19 -3.94 -26.56
N GLN A 404 13.19 -4.76 -25.50
CA GLN A 404 13.04 -6.21 -25.66
C GLN A 404 11.57 -6.59 -25.94
N ASP A 405 11.38 -7.71 -26.64
CA ASP A 405 10.06 -8.22 -26.99
C ASP A 405 9.23 -8.56 -25.74
N PRO A 406 8.04 -7.94 -25.53
CA PRO A 406 7.25 -8.13 -24.33
C PRO A 406 6.87 -9.58 -24.03
N MET A 407 6.44 -10.35 -25.05
CA MET A 407 6.04 -11.74 -24.85
C MET A 407 7.23 -12.60 -24.37
N THR A 408 8.38 -12.44 -24.99
CA THR A 408 9.62 -13.17 -24.63
C THR A 408 10.05 -12.86 -23.19
N VAL A 409 10.05 -11.58 -22.82
CA VAL A 409 10.43 -11.14 -21.49
C VAL A 409 9.45 -11.64 -20.43
N LEU A 410 8.14 -11.44 -20.66
CA LEU A 410 7.11 -11.86 -19.72
C LEU A 410 7.09 -13.38 -19.53
N LYS A 411 7.23 -14.14 -20.62
CA LYS A 411 7.27 -15.61 -20.53
C LYS A 411 8.46 -16.09 -19.72
N LYS A 412 9.66 -15.55 -19.96
CA LYS A 412 10.86 -15.88 -19.19
C LYS A 412 10.70 -15.55 -17.71
N ALA A 413 10.18 -14.37 -17.38
CA ALA A 413 9.93 -13.95 -16.00
C ALA A 413 8.89 -14.85 -15.32
N GLN A 414 7.78 -15.17 -16.01
CA GLN A 414 6.74 -16.06 -15.51
C GLN A 414 7.26 -17.48 -15.23
N ASP A 415 8.01 -18.06 -16.17
CA ASP A 415 8.57 -19.41 -16.03
C ASP A 415 9.54 -19.45 -14.82
N SER A 416 10.42 -18.44 -14.71
CA SER A 416 11.36 -18.34 -13.58
C SER A 416 10.64 -18.13 -12.25
N LEU A 417 9.54 -17.35 -12.21
CA LEU A 417 8.77 -17.15 -11.00
C LEU A 417 8.01 -18.42 -10.60
N ASN A 418 7.46 -19.15 -11.56
CA ASN A 418 6.79 -20.42 -11.32
C ASN A 418 7.74 -21.51 -10.79
N GLU A 419 9.03 -21.47 -11.10
CA GLU A 419 10.02 -22.34 -10.46
C GLU A 419 10.24 -21.99 -8.98
N LEU A 420 10.16 -20.70 -8.61
CA LEU A 420 10.29 -20.26 -7.24
C LEU A 420 9.00 -20.53 -6.41
N LEU A 421 7.87 -20.68 -7.05
CA LEU A 421 6.56 -20.90 -6.41
C LEU A 421 6.23 -22.40 -6.20
N LYS A 422 7.10 -23.32 -6.65
CA LYS A 422 6.98 -24.76 -6.41
C LYS A 422 7.33 -25.11 -4.96
#